data_ba019b75abc2f9eb2ab9dcdc131fc3f4
#
_entry.id   ba019b75abc2f9eb2ab9dcdc131fc3f4
#
_cell.length_a   1.000
_cell.length_b   1.000
_cell.length_c   1.000
_cell.angle_alpha   90.00
_cell.angle_beta   90.00
_cell.angle_gamma   90.00
#
_symmetry.space_group_name_H-M   'P 1'
#
loop_
_entity.id
_entity.type
_entity.pdbx_description
1 polymer ?
#
loop_
_entity_poly.entity_id
_entity_poly.type
_entity_poly.pdbx_seq_one_letter_code
_entity_poly.pdbx_strand_id
1 'polypeptide(L)'
;MDVDAAAAAALALPGVTEADHHGRRSFRVGAGKVVATLWTVDQLNVLVGTDLAHAASAQPGVELLWWGAKLSGVRVQLSAVEPGVLEELLHDAWARRTPPDRAV
;
A
#
# COMPACT_ATOMS: atom_id res chain seq x y z
N MET A 1 -6.02 -13.17 1.20
CA MET A 1 -6.69 -12.07 1.93
C MET A 1 -7.68 -11.41 1.00
N ASP A 2 -8.88 -11.12 1.46
CA ASP A 2 -9.85 -10.44 0.61
C ASP A 2 -9.74 -8.91 0.71
N VAL A 3 -10.51 -8.21 -0.11
CA VAL A 3 -10.49 -6.75 -0.20
C VAL A 3 -10.84 -6.11 1.15
N ASP A 4 -11.85 -6.64 1.84
CA ASP A 4 -12.29 -6.06 3.11
C ASP A 4 -11.22 -6.21 4.20
N ALA A 5 -10.52 -7.34 4.24
CA ALA A 5 -9.41 -7.55 5.16
C ALA A 5 -8.24 -6.61 4.85
N ALA A 6 -7.92 -6.43 3.57
CA ALA A 6 -6.87 -5.51 3.15
C ALA A 6 -7.22 -4.06 3.51
N ALA A 7 -8.47 -3.65 3.29
CA ALA A 7 -8.94 -2.33 3.67
C ALA A 7 -8.87 -2.11 5.19
N ALA A 8 -9.28 -3.12 5.97
CA ALA A 8 -9.20 -3.06 7.41
C ALA A 8 -7.76 -2.91 7.90
N ALA A 9 -6.82 -3.64 7.28
CA ALA A 9 -5.40 -3.53 7.62
C ALA A 9 -4.85 -2.12 7.36
N ALA A 10 -5.23 -1.52 6.24
CA ALA A 10 -4.80 -0.14 5.91
C ALA A 10 -5.42 0.87 6.89
N LEU A 11 -6.70 0.72 7.17
CA LEU A 11 -7.43 1.64 8.06
C LEU A 11 -7.02 1.51 9.53
N ALA A 12 -6.40 0.39 9.91
CA ALA A 12 -5.88 0.22 11.26
C ALA A 12 -4.62 1.07 11.54
N LEU A 13 -3.95 1.55 10.50
CA LEU A 13 -2.78 2.41 10.67
C LEU A 13 -3.21 3.82 11.13
N PRO A 14 -2.48 4.44 12.08
CA PRO A 14 -2.89 5.72 12.64
C PRO A 14 -3.05 6.82 11.58
N GLY A 15 -4.19 7.50 11.62
CA GLY A 15 -4.46 8.62 10.74
C GLY A 15 -4.83 8.27 9.31
N VAL A 16 -4.95 6.99 8.98
CA VAL A 16 -5.34 6.56 7.64
C VAL A 16 -6.86 6.68 7.48
N THR A 17 -7.27 7.29 6.38
CA THR A 17 -8.67 7.40 5.98
C THR A 17 -8.85 6.89 4.56
N GLU A 18 -10.06 6.49 4.23
CA GLU A 18 -10.39 6.05 2.89
C GLU A 18 -10.99 7.21 2.08
N ALA A 19 -10.60 7.29 0.79
CA ALA A 19 -11.14 8.27 -0.14
C ALA A 19 -11.32 7.65 -1.51
N ASP A 20 -12.10 8.30 -2.36
CA ASP A 20 -12.22 7.91 -3.76
C ASP A 20 -11.07 8.51 -4.56
N HIS A 21 -10.47 7.71 -5.44
CA HIS A 21 -9.42 8.15 -6.35
C HIS A 21 -9.76 7.67 -7.76
N HIS A 22 -10.42 8.52 -8.54
CA HIS A 22 -10.86 8.19 -9.89
C HIS A 22 -11.70 6.90 -9.95
N GLY A 23 -12.65 6.77 -9.01
CA GLY A 23 -13.51 5.60 -8.92
C GLY A 23 -12.90 4.40 -8.21
N ARG A 24 -11.68 4.54 -7.67
CA ARG A 24 -11.00 3.47 -6.91
C ARG A 24 -10.89 3.85 -5.45
N ARG A 25 -10.99 2.84 -4.58
CA ARG A 25 -10.77 3.03 -3.14
C ARG A 25 -9.30 3.33 -2.91
N SER A 26 -9.01 4.43 -2.22
CA SER A 26 -7.65 4.77 -1.82
C SER A 26 -7.57 5.02 -0.33
N PHE A 27 -6.40 4.71 0.24
CA PHE A 27 -6.13 4.84 1.67
C PHE A 27 -5.04 5.89 1.83
N ARG A 28 -5.34 6.95 2.58
CA ARG A 28 -4.51 8.15 2.64
C ARG A 28 -4.20 8.51 4.08
N VAL A 29 -3.09 9.21 4.28
CA VAL A 29 -2.66 9.70 5.60
C VAL A 29 -2.32 11.19 5.50
N GLY A 30 -2.49 11.91 6.61
CA GLY A 30 -2.16 13.33 6.71
C GLY A 30 -2.98 14.17 5.73
N ALA A 31 -2.31 15.00 4.94
CA ALA A 31 -2.94 15.93 4.00
C ALA A 31 -3.36 15.25 2.67
N GLY A 32 -3.72 13.97 2.72
CA GLY A 32 -4.20 13.25 1.55
C GLY A 32 -3.11 12.52 0.77
N LYS A 33 -1.99 12.23 1.41
CA LYS A 33 -0.93 11.43 0.79
C LYS A 33 -1.33 9.97 0.69
N VAL A 34 -1.28 9.41 -0.51
CA VAL A 34 -1.74 8.05 -0.78
C VAL A 34 -0.76 7.04 -0.22
N VAL A 35 -1.28 6.11 0.58
CA VAL A 35 -0.54 4.94 1.09
C VAL A 35 -0.76 3.76 0.16
N ALA A 36 -2.01 3.52 -0.21
CA ALA A 36 -2.39 2.39 -1.06
C ALA A 36 -3.66 2.72 -1.84
N THR A 37 -3.82 2.07 -3.00
CA THR A 37 -5.02 2.21 -3.83
C THR A 37 -5.45 0.82 -4.29
N LEU A 38 -6.74 0.53 -4.16
CA LEU A 38 -7.31 -0.70 -4.70
C LEU A 38 -7.35 -0.57 -6.22
N TRP A 39 -6.52 -1.35 -6.91
CA TRP A 39 -6.35 -1.22 -8.35
C TRP A 39 -7.42 -1.99 -9.13
N THR A 40 -7.63 -3.23 -8.74
CA THR A 40 -8.72 -4.07 -9.25
C THR A 40 -9.43 -4.72 -8.06
N VAL A 41 -10.38 -5.62 -8.32
CA VAL A 41 -11.15 -6.29 -7.25
C VAL A 41 -10.27 -7.10 -6.29
N ASP A 42 -9.05 -7.45 -6.68
CA ASP A 42 -8.15 -8.26 -5.86
C ASP A 42 -6.68 -7.81 -5.92
N GLN A 43 -6.41 -6.63 -6.47
CA GLN A 43 -5.05 -6.07 -6.53
C GLN A 43 -4.98 -4.74 -5.82
N LEU A 44 -3.98 -4.61 -4.94
CA LEU A 44 -3.72 -3.38 -4.18
C LEU A 44 -2.37 -2.81 -4.59
N ASN A 45 -2.34 -1.54 -4.99
CA ASN A 45 -1.08 -0.82 -5.19
C ASN A 45 -0.65 -0.23 -3.88
N VAL A 46 0.57 -0.50 -3.44
CA VAL A 46 1.13 -0.01 -2.18
C VAL A 46 2.40 0.78 -2.49
N LEU A 47 2.43 2.04 -2.05
CA LEU A 47 3.50 2.97 -2.43
C LEU A 47 4.67 2.90 -1.46
N VAL A 48 5.37 1.76 -1.45
CA VAL A 48 6.57 1.53 -0.65
C VAL A 48 7.81 2.14 -1.30
N GLY A 49 8.90 2.23 -0.54
CA GLY A 49 10.19 2.66 -1.08
C GLY A 49 10.80 1.64 -2.04
N THR A 50 11.75 2.09 -2.85
CA THR A 50 12.34 1.28 -3.92
C THR A 50 13.06 0.04 -3.40
N ASP A 51 13.80 0.15 -2.31
CA ASP A 51 14.54 -0.98 -1.74
C ASP A 51 13.59 -2.08 -1.28
N LEU A 52 12.54 -1.70 -0.55
CA LEU A 52 11.53 -2.66 -0.10
C LEU A 52 10.74 -3.23 -1.28
N ALA A 53 10.45 -2.42 -2.30
CA ALA A 53 9.76 -2.90 -3.49
C ALA A 53 10.54 -4.03 -4.16
N HIS A 54 11.84 -3.86 -4.35
CA HIS A 54 12.69 -4.90 -4.92
C HIS A 54 12.73 -6.15 -4.04
N ALA A 55 12.95 -5.98 -2.74
CA ALA A 55 13.00 -7.11 -1.81
C ALA A 55 11.67 -7.86 -1.78
N ALA A 56 10.55 -7.14 -1.69
CA ALA A 56 9.24 -7.75 -1.58
C ALA A 56 8.77 -8.43 -2.87
N SER A 57 9.30 -8.02 -4.02
CA SER A 57 8.90 -8.60 -5.31
C SER A 57 9.27 -10.08 -5.44
N ALA A 58 10.13 -10.59 -4.56
CA ALA A 58 10.43 -12.03 -4.48
C ALA A 58 9.33 -12.83 -3.76
N GLN A 59 8.41 -12.16 -3.09
CA GLN A 59 7.34 -12.83 -2.35
C GLN A 59 6.16 -13.18 -3.27
N PRO A 60 5.44 -14.28 -2.99
CA PRO A 60 4.24 -14.62 -3.75
C PRO A 60 3.23 -13.47 -3.76
N GLY A 61 2.70 -13.18 -4.93
CA GLY A 61 1.67 -12.16 -5.09
C GLY A 61 2.15 -10.73 -5.07
N VAL A 62 3.46 -10.49 -5.08
CA VAL A 62 4.02 -9.13 -5.08
C VAL A 62 4.81 -8.90 -6.36
N GLU A 63 4.48 -7.83 -7.07
CA GLU A 63 5.23 -7.42 -8.27
C GLU A 63 5.57 -5.94 -8.20
N LEU A 64 6.60 -5.53 -8.93
CA LEU A 64 7.00 -4.12 -9.00
C LEU A 64 5.93 -3.29 -9.69
N LEU A 65 5.65 -2.12 -9.14
CA LEU A 65 4.72 -1.15 -9.73
C LEU A 65 5.49 -0.02 -10.38
N TRP A 66 5.31 0.13 -11.67
CA TRP A 66 5.96 1.17 -12.45
C TRP A 66 4.95 2.20 -12.96
N TRP A 67 5.29 3.48 -12.86
CA TRP A 67 4.58 4.57 -13.52
C TRP A 67 5.51 5.13 -14.58
N GLY A 68 5.33 4.67 -15.83
CA GLY A 68 6.31 4.92 -16.87
C GLY A 68 7.64 4.25 -16.52
N ALA A 69 8.72 5.02 -16.50
CA ALA A 69 10.04 4.52 -16.14
C ALA A 69 10.34 4.62 -14.63
N LYS A 70 9.40 5.13 -13.83
CA LYS A 70 9.61 5.33 -12.39
C LYS A 70 9.05 4.16 -11.60
N LEU A 71 9.91 3.54 -10.77
CA LEU A 71 9.48 2.55 -9.80
C LEU A 71 8.76 3.26 -8.65
N SER A 72 7.47 2.96 -8.49
CA SER A 72 6.59 3.71 -7.58
C SER A 72 6.11 2.93 -6.36
N GLY A 73 6.37 1.64 -6.33
CA GLY A 73 5.96 0.77 -5.23
C GLY A 73 5.78 -0.65 -5.70
N VAL A 74 4.76 -1.31 -5.15
CA VAL A 74 4.42 -2.69 -5.52
C VAL A 74 2.92 -2.81 -5.82
N ARG A 75 2.61 -3.77 -6.68
CA ARG A 75 1.23 -4.23 -6.90
C ARG A 75 1.08 -5.59 -6.26
N VAL A 76 0.11 -5.72 -5.37
CA VAL A 76 -0.07 -6.90 -4.55
C VAL A 76 -1.32 -7.64 -4.99
N GLN A 77 -1.15 -8.93 -5.32
CA GLN A 77 -2.26 -9.84 -5.60
C GLN A 77 -2.79 -10.36 -4.26
N LEU A 78 -3.97 -9.88 -3.85
CA LEU A 78 -4.49 -10.17 -2.50
C LEU A 78 -4.78 -11.65 -2.26
N SER A 79 -5.13 -12.39 -3.32
CA SER A 79 -5.38 -13.83 -3.21
C SER A 79 -4.11 -14.67 -3.03
N ALA A 80 -2.94 -14.11 -3.29
CA ALA A 80 -1.67 -14.84 -3.26
C ALA A 80 -0.70 -14.38 -2.19
N VAL A 81 -0.82 -13.12 -1.72
CA VAL A 81 0.11 -12.55 -0.75
C VAL A 81 -0.15 -13.09 0.66
N GLU A 82 0.92 -13.31 1.43
CA GLU A 82 0.78 -13.61 2.85
C GLU A 82 0.34 -12.35 3.60
N PRO A 83 -0.61 -12.45 4.55
CA PRO A 83 -1.10 -11.30 5.30
C PRO A 83 0.01 -10.51 6.00
N GLY A 84 1.00 -11.19 6.58
CA GLY A 84 2.12 -10.52 7.25
C GLY A 84 2.97 -9.70 6.29
N VAL A 85 3.15 -10.17 5.06
CA VAL A 85 3.88 -9.43 4.03
C VAL A 85 3.11 -8.16 3.67
N LEU A 86 1.80 -8.26 3.46
CA LEU A 86 0.99 -7.08 3.14
C LEU A 86 1.02 -6.06 4.28
N GLU A 87 0.93 -6.51 5.53
CA GLU A 87 1.01 -5.63 6.69
C GLU A 87 2.32 -4.85 6.74
N GLU A 88 3.45 -5.52 6.47
CA GLU A 88 4.75 -4.86 6.39
C GLU A 88 4.79 -3.80 5.28
N LEU A 89 4.26 -4.14 4.12
CA LEU A 89 4.22 -3.21 2.98
C LEU A 89 3.38 -1.98 3.30
N LEU A 90 2.20 -2.19 3.88
CA LEU A 90 1.32 -1.09 4.28
C LEU A 90 1.97 -0.21 5.35
N HIS A 91 2.63 -0.81 6.33
CA HIS A 91 3.32 -0.06 7.37
C HIS A 91 4.45 0.80 6.80
N ASP A 92 5.25 0.26 5.89
CA ASP A 92 6.32 1.03 5.24
C ASP A 92 5.75 2.22 4.47
N ALA A 93 4.72 1.99 3.66
CA ALA A 93 4.11 3.06 2.88
C ALA A 93 3.51 4.14 3.79
N TRP A 94 2.87 3.74 4.88
CA TRP A 94 2.33 4.66 5.88
C TRP A 94 3.44 5.47 6.55
N ALA A 95 4.52 4.82 6.98
CA ALA A 95 5.63 5.49 7.66
C ALA A 95 6.30 6.52 6.75
N ARG A 96 6.43 6.20 5.48
CA ARG A 96 7.03 7.12 4.48
C ARG A 96 6.15 8.35 4.22
N ARG A 97 4.83 8.24 4.39
CA ARG A 97 3.87 9.31 4.14
C ARG A 97 3.51 10.10 5.40
N THR A 98 3.80 9.55 6.58
CA THR A 98 3.53 10.23 7.84
C THR A 98 4.59 11.30 8.06
N PRO A 99 4.19 12.57 8.35
CA PRO A 99 5.16 13.63 8.59
C PRO A 99 6.10 13.31 9.76
N PRO A 100 7.42 13.63 9.63
CA PRO A 100 8.41 13.29 10.68
C PRO A 100 8.12 13.90 12.04
N ASP A 101 7.52 15.05 12.11
CA ASP A 101 7.19 15.74 13.36
C ASP A 101 6.15 14.97 14.19
N ARG A 102 5.43 14.05 13.58
CA ARG A 102 4.47 13.19 14.29
C ARG A 102 5.14 12.02 14.98
N ALA A 103 6.38 11.74 14.66
CA ALA A 103 7.14 10.65 15.27
C ALA A 103 7.76 11.04 16.61
N VAL A 104 7.64 12.26 16.99
CA VAL A 104 8.23 12.79 18.23
C VAL A 104 7.24 12.74 19.37
#